data_02f5065afebb50e2af15782e20dc55e7
#
_entry.id   02f5065afebb50e2af15782e20dc55e7
#
_cell.length_a   1.000
_cell.length_b   1.000
_cell.length_c   1.000
_cell.angle_alpha   90.00
_cell.angle_beta   90.00
_cell.angle_gamma   90.00
#
_symmetry.space_group_name_H-M   'P 1'
#
loop_
_entity.id
_entity.type
_entity.pdbx_description
1 polymer ?
#
loop_
_entity_poly.entity_id
_entity_poly.type
_entity_poly.pdbx_seq_one_letter_code
_entity_poly.pdbx_strand_id
1 'polypeptide(L)'
;MGQTAAMAEADRTWMVDTLLALLQTPSPSGRTDAVMQVIGDILDDFGVPFTLTRRGALTAELPGESATTDRALVVHSDTIGCMVRGLKDNGRLELVPVGTFSARFAAGARVRIFIDDPEEFITGTILPLKSSGHAFGDEIDTQPTGWEHVEVRIDRKVSCRDDLVRLGLQIGDFVALITSPELTADGFVVSRHLDGKAGVAIALALAKNFAENKVVLPHRTTIMVTITEEVGHGASHGLPPDVAELISVDNAVCAPGQHSLEDGVTIPMADMHGPFDYHLTRKLCRLAQDRGIPFARDIFRYYRSDAAAAIEAGANTRAALVGFGLDGSHGWERTHIDSLEAAYNLLHAWLQTPLTFAKWDAKPTGSLRDFPSSKQPAPXXRWVPLSRGDYESPGDASPGTHWPPSQGPQS
;
A
#
# COMPACT_ATOMS: atom_id res chain seq x y z
N MET A 1 -26.52 -13.79 -16.94
CA MET A 1 -25.56 -12.91 -16.28
C MET A 1 -26.04 -12.70 -14.86
N GLY A 2 -25.44 -13.41 -13.89
CA GLY A 2 -25.83 -13.25 -12.50
C GLY A 2 -25.28 -11.94 -11.96
N GLN A 3 -26.16 -11.11 -11.41
CA GLN A 3 -25.72 -10.01 -10.58
C GLN A 3 -24.86 -10.59 -9.47
N THR A 4 -23.65 -10.13 -9.31
CA THR A 4 -22.88 -10.45 -8.10
C THR A 4 -23.71 -9.88 -6.95
N ALA A 5 -24.02 -10.72 -6.00
CA ALA A 5 -24.64 -10.20 -4.78
C ALA A 5 -23.65 -9.18 -4.18
N ALA A 6 -24.15 -7.99 -3.89
CA ALA A 6 -23.39 -7.01 -3.14
C ALA A 6 -22.90 -7.65 -1.82
N MET A 7 -21.80 -7.16 -1.29
CA MET A 7 -21.30 -7.60 0.00
C MET A 7 -22.44 -7.56 1.03
N ALA A 8 -22.59 -8.65 1.79
CA ALA A 8 -23.63 -8.68 2.81
C ALA A 8 -23.35 -7.62 3.89
N GLU A 9 -24.41 -7.00 4.42
CA GLU A 9 -24.27 -5.95 5.44
C GLU A 9 -23.47 -6.44 6.66
N ALA A 10 -23.67 -7.70 7.04
CA ALA A 10 -22.92 -8.29 8.16
C ALA A 10 -21.41 -8.37 7.87
N ASP A 11 -21.06 -8.72 6.63
CA ASP A 11 -19.64 -8.77 6.21
C ASP A 11 -19.04 -7.38 6.11
N ARG A 12 -19.83 -6.42 5.63
CA ARG A 12 -19.41 -5.01 5.55
C ARG A 12 -19.09 -4.46 6.95
N THR A 13 -19.99 -4.70 7.91
CA THR A 13 -19.81 -4.30 9.30
C THR A 13 -18.56 -4.97 9.89
N TRP A 14 -18.42 -6.28 9.68
CA TRP A 14 -17.26 -7.03 10.17
C TRP A 14 -15.95 -6.48 9.61
N MET A 15 -15.93 -6.16 8.31
CA MET A 15 -14.73 -5.60 7.66
C MET A 15 -14.34 -4.25 8.29
N VAL A 16 -15.32 -3.39 8.54
CA VAL A 16 -15.08 -2.08 9.15
C VAL A 16 -14.59 -2.24 10.60
N ASP A 17 -15.24 -3.11 11.38
CA ASP A 17 -14.85 -3.36 12.77
C ASP A 17 -13.41 -3.93 12.83
N THR A 18 -13.08 -4.82 11.90
CA THR A 18 -11.72 -5.36 11.77
C THR A 18 -10.72 -4.26 11.45
N LEU A 19 -11.06 -3.38 10.51
CA LEU A 19 -10.21 -2.23 10.17
C LEU A 19 -9.96 -1.37 11.42
N LEU A 20 -11.01 -1.04 12.19
CA LEU A 20 -10.86 -0.21 13.38
C LEU A 20 -9.93 -0.88 14.41
N ALA A 21 -10.02 -2.20 14.57
CA ALA A 21 -9.14 -2.96 15.47
C ALA A 21 -7.68 -2.93 14.98
N LEU A 22 -7.47 -3.14 13.68
CA LEU A 22 -6.13 -3.08 13.08
C LEU A 22 -5.51 -1.68 13.25
N LEU A 23 -6.31 -0.64 13.05
CA LEU A 23 -5.84 0.76 13.19
C LEU A 23 -5.38 1.06 14.61
N GLN A 24 -5.99 0.44 15.61
CA GLN A 24 -5.61 0.63 17.02
C GLN A 24 -4.35 -0.16 17.43
N THR A 25 -3.86 -1.05 16.56
CA THR A 25 -2.67 -1.87 16.84
C THR A 25 -1.46 -1.26 16.13
N PRO A 26 -0.53 -0.61 16.85
CA PRO A 26 0.62 0.03 16.21
C PRO A 26 1.53 -0.96 15.49
N SER A 27 1.98 -0.59 14.29
CA SER A 27 2.84 -1.46 13.49
C SER A 27 3.80 -0.66 12.57
N PRO A 28 4.60 0.27 13.10
CA PRO A 28 5.60 0.92 12.25
C PRO A 28 6.53 -0.14 11.65
N SER A 29 6.95 0.05 10.38
CA SER A 29 7.81 -0.92 9.68
C SER A 29 9.03 -1.27 10.54
N GLY A 30 9.22 -2.56 10.79
CA GLY A 30 10.27 -3.07 11.68
C GLY A 30 9.76 -3.47 13.06
N ARG A 31 8.53 -3.09 13.43
CA ARG A 31 7.92 -3.49 14.71
C ARG A 31 6.44 -3.86 14.46
N THR A 32 6.24 -4.99 13.78
CA THR A 32 4.92 -5.40 13.29
C THR A 32 4.35 -6.63 13.98
N ASP A 33 5.05 -7.22 14.95
CA ASP A 33 4.66 -8.51 15.54
C ASP A 33 3.23 -8.47 16.13
N ALA A 34 2.87 -7.36 16.79
CA ALA A 34 1.55 -7.26 17.44
C ALA A 34 0.41 -7.30 16.42
N VAL A 35 0.52 -6.56 15.30
CA VAL A 35 -0.54 -6.59 14.28
C VAL A 35 -0.57 -7.93 13.55
N MET A 36 0.60 -8.57 13.37
CA MET A 36 0.64 -9.89 12.74
C MET A 36 -0.01 -10.95 13.63
N GLN A 37 0.10 -10.82 14.95
CA GLN A 37 -0.62 -11.70 15.87
C GLN A 37 -2.15 -11.54 15.70
N VAL A 38 -2.63 -10.28 15.65
CA VAL A 38 -4.07 -10.02 15.44
C VAL A 38 -4.54 -10.66 14.13
N ILE A 39 -3.77 -10.48 13.04
CA ILE A 39 -4.12 -11.03 11.73
C ILE A 39 -4.13 -12.57 11.77
N GLY A 40 -3.12 -13.16 12.39
CA GLY A 40 -3.04 -14.61 12.53
C GLY A 40 -4.21 -15.19 13.32
N ASP A 41 -4.56 -14.56 14.44
CA ASP A 41 -5.69 -14.99 15.27
C ASP A 41 -7.00 -14.96 14.47
N ILE A 42 -7.21 -13.92 13.65
CA ILE A 42 -8.40 -13.82 12.79
C ILE A 42 -8.43 -14.97 11.76
N LEU A 43 -7.29 -15.26 11.13
CA LEU A 43 -7.23 -16.36 10.13
C LEU A 43 -7.47 -17.72 10.81
N ASP A 44 -6.92 -17.93 11.99
CA ASP A 44 -7.15 -19.16 12.78
C ASP A 44 -8.64 -19.32 13.13
N ASP A 45 -9.31 -18.23 13.49
CA ASP A 45 -10.74 -18.27 13.84
C ASP A 45 -11.58 -18.77 12.67
N PHE A 46 -11.17 -18.49 11.42
CA PHE A 46 -11.88 -18.95 10.21
C PHE A 46 -11.30 -20.25 9.66
N GLY A 47 -10.26 -20.79 10.28
CA GLY A 47 -9.63 -22.03 9.84
C GLY A 47 -8.87 -21.87 8.53
N VAL A 48 -8.35 -20.67 8.24
CA VAL A 48 -7.55 -20.39 7.03
C VAL A 48 -6.09 -20.66 7.38
N PRO A 49 -5.46 -21.66 6.75
CA PRO A 49 -4.07 -21.99 7.09
C PRO A 49 -3.12 -20.89 6.61
N PHE A 50 -2.10 -20.61 7.42
CA PHE A 50 -1.09 -19.63 7.07
C PHE A 50 0.29 -20.05 7.57
N THR A 51 1.31 -19.43 7.02
CA THR A 51 2.70 -19.58 7.47
C THR A 51 3.33 -18.20 7.60
N LEU A 52 4.35 -18.11 8.45
CA LEU A 52 5.14 -16.89 8.62
C LEU A 52 6.49 -17.07 7.97
N THR A 53 6.95 -16.04 7.28
CA THR A 53 8.34 -15.98 6.82
C THR A 53 9.26 -15.77 8.02
N ARG A 54 10.56 -15.97 7.83
CA ARG A 54 11.55 -15.75 8.89
C ARG A 54 11.48 -14.32 9.46
N ARG A 55 11.09 -13.35 8.64
CA ARG A 55 11.01 -11.95 9.05
C ARG A 55 9.64 -11.56 9.63
N GLY A 56 8.64 -12.46 9.57
CA GLY A 56 7.34 -12.23 10.14
C GLY A 56 6.23 -11.84 9.17
N ALA A 57 6.50 -11.75 7.87
CA ALA A 57 5.43 -11.59 6.88
C ALA A 57 4.60 -12.90 6.84
N LEU A 58 3.31 -12.77 6.54
CA LEU A 58 2.37 -13.88 6.61
C LEU A 58 1.87 -14.24 5.21
N THR A 59 1.78 -15.54 4.92
CA THR A 59 1.13 -16.03 3.70
C THR A 59 0.01 -16.99 4.10
N ALA A 60 -1.23 -16.63 3.76
CA ALA A 60 -2.42 -17.47 3.99
C ALA A 60 -2.85 -18.09 2.67
N GLU A 61 -3.35 -19.32 2.72
CA GLU A 61 -3.69 -20.06 1.52
C GLU A 61 -5.18 -20.33 1.42
N LEU A 62 -5.77 -19.93 0.29
CA LEU A 62 -7.14 -20.29 -0.06
C LEU A 62 -7.11 -21.40 -1.12
N PRO A 63 -7.92 -22.46 -0.95
CA PRO A 63 -7.85 -23.62 -1.84
C PRO A 63 -8.33 -23.30 -3.25
N GLY A 64 -7.70 -23.92 -4.23
CA GLY A 64 -8.05 -23.79 -5.64
C GLY A 64 -8.17 -25.13 -6.33
N GLU A 65 -8.97 -25.18 -7.41
CA GLU A 65 -9.07 -26.37 -8.27
C GLU A 65 -7.73 -26.67 -8.91
N SER A 66 -7.00 -25.63 -9.32
CA SER A 66 -5.63 -25.76 -9.82
C SER A 66 -4.66 -25.50 -8.67
N ALA A 67 -3.77 -26.44 -8.42
CA ALA A 67 -2.71 -26.31 -7.42
C ALA A 67 -1.33 -26.18 -8.08
N THR A 68 -1.28 -25.99 -9.39
CA THR A 68 -0.02 -25.88 -10.14
C THR A 68 0.28 -24.45 -10.58
N THR A 69 -0.71 -23.56 -10.49
CA THR A 69 -0.55 -22.16 -10.87
C THR A 69 -1.29 -21.33 -9.83
N ASP A 70 -0.58 -20.42 -9.24
CA ASP A 70 -1.08 -19.65 -8.10
C ASP A 70 -1.48 -18.24 -8.50
N ARG A 71 -2.31 -17.64 -7.68
CA ARG A 71 -2.56 -16.19 -7.63
C ARG A 71 -2.05 -15.65 -6.32
N ALA A 72 -1.73 -14.37 -6.31
CA ALA A 72 -1.37 -13.67 -5.07
C ALA A 72 -2.20 -12.41 -4.93
N LEU A 73 -2.71 -12.22 -3.73
CA LEU A 73 -3.31 -10.98 -3.27
C LEU A 73 -2.37 -10.44 -2.19
N VAL A 74 -1.80 -9.27 -2.41
CA VAL A 74 -0.76 -8.73 -1.54
C VAL A 74 -1.29 -7.48 -0.85
N VAL A 75 -1.18 -7.44 0.47
CA VAL A 75 -1.55 -6.30 1.31
C VAL A 75 -0.45 -6.05 2.32
N HIS A 76 -0.33 -4.83 2.85
CA HIS A 76 0.67 -4.57 3.88
C HIS A 76 0.05 -4.16 5.20
N SER A 77 0.67 -4.60 6.28
CA SER A 77 0.22 -4.33 7.65
C SER A 77 1.10 -3.31 8.36
N ASP A 78 2.31 -3.06 7.81
CA ASP A 78 3.19 -2.06 8.38
C ASP A 78 2.72 -0.65 8.00
N THR A 79 3.15 0.30 8.80
CA THR A 79 2.78 1.71 8.65
C THR A 79 4.02 2.58 8.68
N ILE A 80 3.90 3.79 8.16
CA ILE A 80 4.89 4.82 8.46
C ILE A 80 4.96 5.03 9.98
N GLY A 81 6.09 5.55 10.43
CA GLY A 81 6.34 5.86 11.84
C GLY A 81 7.63 6.61 11.97
N CYS A 82 8.24 6.55 13.15
CA CYS A 82 9.54 7.19 13.38
C CYS A 82 10.40 6.30 14.26
N MET A 83 11.65 6.71 14.38
CA MET A 83 12.61 6.07 15.29
C MET A 83 13.38 7.16 16.01
N VAL A 84 13.69 6.92 17.29
CA VAL A 84 14.49 7.86 18.09
C VAL A 84 15.91 7.88 17.52
N ARG A 85 16.33 9.07 17.09
CA ARG A 85 17.69 9.30 16.57
C ARG A 85 18.61 9.87 17.64
N GLY A 86 18.07 10.58 18.61
CA GLY A 86 18.88 11.20 19.65
C GLY A 86 18.09 11.59 20.88
N LEU A 87 18.79 11.58 22.01
CA LEU A 87 18.28 12.06 23.29
C LEU A 87 18.87 13.46 23.51
N LYS A 88 18.00 14.47 23.58
CA LYS A 88 18.43 15.87 23.64
C LYS A 88 18.68 16.31 25.11
N ASP A 89 19.56 17.26 25.28
CA ASP A 89 19.92 17.78 26.60
C ASP A 89 18.73 18.47 27.31
N ASN A 90 17.70 18.87 26.56
CA ASN A 90 16.49 19.47 27.13
C ASN A 90 15.43 18.44 27.53
N GLY A 91 15.75 17.14 27.51
CA GLY A 91 14.79 16.08 27.87
C GLY A 91 13.81 15.73 26.76
N ARG A 92 14.10 16.11 25.51
CA ARG A 92 13.25 15.78 24.36
C ARG A 92 13.96 14.80 23.44
N LEU A 93 13.21 14.26 22.46
CA LEU A 93 13.76 13.24 21.54
C LEU A 93 13.85 13.80 20.13
N GLU A 94 14.96 13.49 19.47
CA GLU A 94 15.16 13.74 18.05
C GLU A 94 14.71 12.51 17.28
N LEU A 95 14.07 12.71 16.11
CA LEU A 95 13.47 11.62 15.31
C LEU A 95 14.06 11.54 13.92
N VAL A 96 13.98 10.31 13.35
CA VAL A 96 14.04 10.09 11.90
C VAL A 96 12.76 9.38 11.48
N PRO A 97 12.27 9.62 10.26
CA PRO A 97 11.09 8.90 9.78
C PRO A 97 11.42 7.45 9.45
N VAL A 98 10.43 6.58 9.59
CA VAL A 98 10.40 5.22 9.04
C VAL A 98 9.32 5.26 7.96
N GLY A 99 9.71 4.99 6.73
CA GLY A 99 8.88 5.26 5.56
C GLY A 99 9.04 6.72 5.11
N THR A 100 8.33 7.09 4.07
CA THR A 100 8.49 8.40 3.43
C THR A 100 7.28 9.31 3.70
N PHE A 101 7.43 10.30 4.56
CA PHE A 101 6.39 11.31 4.78
C PHE A 101 7.00 12.60 5.32
N SER A 102 6.24 13.67 5.21
CA SER A 102 6.70 14.98 5.63
C SER A 102 6.54 15.15 7.15
N ALA A 103 7.54 15.77 7.79
CA ALA A 103 7.44 16.18 9.19
C ALA A 103 6.24 17.12 9.42
N ARG A 104 5.78 17.82 8.38
CA ARG A 104 4.58 18.66 8.44
C ARG A 104 3.35 17.86 8.88
N PHE A 105 3.22 16.61 8.41
CA PHE A 105 2.09 15.74 8.76
C PHE A 105 2.27 15.06 10.12
N ALA A 106 3.51 15.02 10.61
CA ALA A 106 3.81 14.48 11.95
C ALA A 106 3.63 15.51 13.05
N ALA A 107 3.84 16.80 12.74
CA ALA A 107 3.74 17.86 13.74
C ALA A 107 2.32 17.89 14.35
N GLY A 108 2.25 17.86 15.67
CA GLY A 108 1.00 17.79 16.42
C GLY A 108 0.55 16.36 16.74
N ALA A 109 1.19 15.34 16.15
CA ALA A 109 0.76 13.96 16.37
C ALA A 109 1.10 13.49 17.78
N ARG A 110 0.14 12.79 18.40
CA ARG A 110 0.40 12.03 19.62
C ARG A 110 1.11 10.73 19.22
N VAL A 111 2.02 10.27 20.07
CA VAL A 111 2.84 9.08 19.77
C VAL A 111 2.95 8.13 20.96
N ARG A 112 3.26 6.86 20.63
CA ARG A 112 3.75 5.86 21.58
C ARG A 112 5.20 5.58 21.22
N ILE A 113 6.10 5.70 22.20
CA ILE A 113 7.52 5.39 22.06
C ILE A 113 7.74 4.05 22.75
N PHE A 114 8.19 3.05 22.01
CA PHE A 114 8.38 1.69 22.51
C PHE A 114 9.84 1.53 22.94
N ILE A 115 10.06 1.32 24.22
CA ILE A 115 11.36 1.03 24.77
C ILE A 115 11.69 -0.46 24.61
N ASP A 116 12.85 -0.90 25.04
CA ASP A 116 13.29 -2.30 24.84
C ASP A 116 12.37 -3.33 25.53
N ASP A 117 11.65 -2.93 26.58
CA ASP A 117 10.62 -3.81 27.12
C ASP A 117 9.42 -3.87 26.15
N PRO A 118 9.11 -5.05 25.59
CA PRO A 118 8.12 -5.14 24.53
C PRO A 118 6.69 -4.78 24.96
N GLU A 119 6.41 -4.81 26.26
CA GLU A 119 5.07 -4.52 26.79
C GLU A 119 4.92 -3.05 27.22
N GLU A 120 6.00 -2.29 27.24
CA GLU A 120 5.99 -0.92 27.73
C GLU A 120 6.13 0.11 26.63
N PHE A 121 5.49 1.23 26.83
CA PHE A 121 5.64 2.41 25.96
C PHE A 121 5.46 3.70 26.78
N ILE A 122 6.04 4.75 26.25
CA ILE A 122 5.90 6.10 26.81
C ILE A 122 5.15 6.94 25.79
N THR A 123 4.15 7.71 26.22
CA THR A 123 3.45 8.60 25.31
C THR A 123 4.16 9.95 25.17
N GLY A 124 3.87 10.63 24.07
CA GLY A 124 4.42 11.95 23.81
C GLY A 124 3.70 12.66 22.68
N THR A 125 4.22 13.82 22.32
CA THR A 125 3.70 14.59 21.19
C THR A 125 4.89 15.08 20.35
N ILE A 126 4.77 14.93 19.03
CA ILE A 126 5.73 15.54 18.09
C ILE A 126 5.36 17.02 17.95
N LEU A 127 6.31 17.89 18.21
CA LEU A 127 6.09 19.33 18.16
C LEU A 127 7.17 20.01 17.31
N PRO A 128 6.84 21.10 16.61
CA PRO A 128 7.88 21.95 16.04
C PRO A 128 8.77 22.51 17.15
N LEU A 129 10.00 22.85 16.82
CA LEU A 129 10.93 23.44 17.80
C LEU A 129 10.38 24.71 18.41
N LYS A 130 9.69 25.54 17.62
CA LYS A 130 8.94 26.70 18.10
C LYS A 130 7.46 26.30 18.10
N SER A 131 6.94 25.95 19.28
CA SER A 131 5.64 25.32 19.41
C SER A 131 4.57 26.15 20.12
N SER A 132 4.81 27.45 20.32
CA SER A 132 3.81 28.33 20.96
C SER A 132 3.92 29.77 20.45
N GLY A 133 2.83 30.27 19.85
CA GLY A 133 2.76 31.68 19.43
C GLY A 133 2.92 32.65 20.58
N HIS A 134 2.53 32.26 21.78
CA HIS A 134 2.71 33.11 22.97
C HIS A 134 4.18 33.28 23.38
N ALA A 135 5.06 32.41 22.89
CA ALA A 135 6.50 32.49 23.15
C ALA A 135 7.29 33.03 21.96
N PHE A 136 6.86 32.71 20.73
CA PHE A 136 7.64 32.92 19.54
C PHE A 136 6.97 33.86 18.52
N GLY A 137 5.72 34.27 18.74
CA GLY A 137 5.00 35.13 17.80
C GLY A 137 4.90 34.51 16.41
N ASP A 138 5.11 35.33 15.39
CA ASP A 138 4.99 34.93 13.99
C ASP A 138 6.10 33.98 13.53
N GLU A 139 7.13 33.74 14.33
CA GLU A 139 8.19 32.80 13.98
C GLU A 139 7.68 31.37 13.82
N ILE A 140 6.52 31.04 14.42
CA ILE A 140 5.90 29.73 14.26
C ILE A 140 5.61 29.45 12.78
N ASP A 141 5.06 30.43 12.08
CA ASP A 141 4.61 30.28 10.70
C ASP A 141 5.75 30.37 9.69
N THR A 142 6.90 30.90 10.12
CA THR A 142 8.06 31.07 9.24
C THR A 142 9.21 30.11 9.53
N GLN A 143 9.12 29.28 10.57
CA GLN A 143 10.17 28.30 10.85
C GLN A 143 10.22 27.21 9.76
N PRO A 144 11.39 26.68 9.44
CA PRO A 144 11.49 25.64 8.43
C PRO A 144 10.72 24.37 8.79
N THR A 145 10.31 23.63 7.75
CA THR A 145 9.67 22.31 7.90
C THR A 145 10.70 21.23 7.58
N GLY A 146 10.85 20.27 8.47
CA GLY A 146 11.78 19.16 8.28
C GLY A 146 11.91 18.36 9.56
N TRP A 147 12.48 17.16 9.45
CA TRP A 147 12.63 16.27 10.61
C TRP A 147 13.60 16.85 11.64
N GLU A 148 14.55 17.67 11.21
CA GLU A 148 15.47 18.40 12.08
C GLU A 148 14.80 19.60 12.79
N HIS A 149 13.57 19.92 12.41
CA HIS A 149 12.81 21.05 12.96
C HIS A 149 11.62 20.60 13.83
N VAL A 150 11.56 19.31 14.18
CA VAL A 150 10.58 18.76 15.11
C VAL A 150 11.28 17.96 16.19
N GLU A 151 10.59 17.79 17.32
CA GLU A 151 11.11 16.97 18.44
C GLU A 151 9.93 16.37 19.19
N VAL A 152 10.16 15.30 19.95
CA VAL A 152 9.12 14.71 20.81
C VAL A 152 9.27 15.22 22.22
N ARG A 153 8.18 15.78 22.75
CA ARG A 153 8.02 16.05 24.16
C ARG A 153 7.32 14.82 24.76
N ILE A 154 7.97 14.09 25.65
CA ILE A 154 7.39 12.91 26.30
C ILE A 154 6.52 13.32 27.50
N ASP A 155 5.56 12.46 27.85
CA ASP A 155 4.62 12.71 28.95
C ASP A 155 5.16 12.12 30.26
N ARG A 156 6.38 12.52 30.60
CA ARG A 156 7.05 12.16 31.85
C ARG A 156 7.77 13.40 32.38
N LYS A 157 8.01 13.45 33.68
CA LYS A 157 8.76 14.54 34.29
C LYS A 157 10.25 14.34 33.99
N VAL A 158 10.71 15.02 32.95
CA VAL A 158 12.10 14.99 32.51
C VAL A 158 12.56 16.41 32.21
N SER A 159 13.82 16.68 32.41
CA SER A 159 14.42 17.99 32.17
C SER A 159 15.77 17.90 31.46
N CYS A 160 16.32 16.72 31.35
CA CYS A 160 17.64 16.55 30.75
C CYS A 160 17.79 15.14 30.15
N ARG A 161 18.88 14.96 29.45
CA ARG A 161 19.22 13.68 28.78
C ARG A 161 19.28 12.51 29.77
N ASP A 162 19.87 12.71 30.94
CA ASP A 162 20.00 11.64 31.93
C ASP A 162 18.65 11.14 32.43
N ASP A 163 17.65 12.02 32.48
CA ASP A 163 16.28 11.61 32.84
C ASP A 163 15.72 10.62 31.79
N LEU A 164 15.98 10.91 30.50
CA LEU A 164 15.53 10.03 29.40
C LEU A 164 16.18 8.64 29.50
N VAL A 165 17.50 8.62 29.77
CA VAL A 165 18.25 7.37 29.94
C VAL A 165 17.70 6.56 31.11
N ARG A 166 17.37 7.22 32.24
CA ARG A 166 16.79 6.51 33.39
C ARG A 166 15.42 5.92 33.12
N LEU A 167 14.67 6.47 32.15
CA LEU A 167 13.39 5.90 31.72
C LEU A 167 13.54 4.75 30.73
N GLY A 168 14.77 4.41 30.33
CA GLY A 168 15.05 3.34 29.38
C GLY A 168 15.02 3.75 27.92
N LEU A 169 14.88 5.04 27.62
CA LEU A 169 14.86 5.52 26.26
C LEU A 169 16.24 5.44 25.61
N GLN A 170 16.27 5.00 24.35
CA GLN A 170 17.53 4.77 23.64
C GLN A 170 17.37 5.15 22.16
N ILE A 171 18.51 5.30 21.51
CA ILE A 171 18.57 5.44 20.05
C ILE A 171 18.09 4.12 19.44
N GLY A 172 17.16 4.21 18.49
CA GLY A 172 16.57 3.06 17.84
C GLY A 172 15.17 2.67 18.35
N ASP A 173 14.69 3.31 19.43
CA ASP A 173 13.33 3.06 19.92
C ASP A 173 12.32 3.47 18.85
N PHE A 174 11.32 2.61 18.61
CA PHE A 174 10.28 2.87 17.63
C PHE A 174 9.25 3.87 18.17
N VAL A 175 8.77 4.73 17.28
CA VAL A 175 7.78 5.75 17.61
C VAL A 175 6.59 5.59 16.66
N ALA A 176 5.45 5.14 17.18
CA ALA A 176 4.23 4.99 16.39
C ALA A 176 3.31 6.19 16.61
N LEU A 177 2.75 6.71 15.52
CA LEU A 177 1.75 7.77 15.61
C LEU A 177 0.41 7.17 16.04
N ILE A 178 -0.27 7.84 16.97
CA ILE A 178 -1.57 7.37 17.49
C ILE A 178 -2.65 7.69 16.45
N THR A 179 -3.50 6.72 16.18
CA THR A 179 -4.45 6.76 15.07
C THR A 179 -5.79 7.42 15.40
N SER A 180 -6.35 7.14 16.59
CA SER A 180 -7.68 7.65 17.01
C SER A 180 -8.73 7.52 15.90
N PRO A 181 -9.03 6.31 15.40
CA PRO A 181 -9.93 6.17 14.26
C PRO A 181 -11.37 6.55 14.60
N GLU A 182 -12.04 7.17 13.63
CA GLU A 182 -13.44 7.59 13.73
C GLU A 182 -14.21 7.04 12.54
N LEU A 183 -15.43 6.54 12.80
CA LEU A 183 -16.41 6.22 11.75
C LEU A 183 -17.51 7.26 11.82
N THR A 184 -17.68 8.02 10.74
CA THR A 184 -18.70 9.07 10.69
C THR A 184 -20.07 8.50 10.32
N ALA A 185 -21.12 9.27 10.59
CA ALA A 185 -22.49 8.89 10.25
C ALA A 185 -22.70 8.72 8.73
N ASP A 186 -21.88 9.40 7.93
CA ASP A 186 -21.97 9.33 6.46
C ASP A 186 -21.07 8.25 5.86
N GLY A 187 -20.45 7.39 6.69
CA GLY A 187 -19.68 6.25 6.21
C GLY A 187 -18.19 6.53 5.94
N PHE A 188 -17.68 7.67 6.36
CA PHE A 188 -16.23 7.92 6.24
C PHE A 188 -15.50 7.32 7.43
N VAL A 189 -14.37 6.69 7.17
CA VAL A 189 -13.39 6.30 8.19
C VAL A 189 -12.27 7.33 8.15
N VAL A 190 -12.03 8.00 9.26
CA VAL A 190 -11.00 9.02 9.40
C VAL A 190 -9.96 8.52 10.41
N SER A 191 -8.70 8.45 9.98
CA SER A 191 -7.63 7.90 10.83
C SER A 191 -6.28 8.19 10.20
N ARG A 192 -5.21 7.95 10.94
CA ARG A 192 -3.89 7.69 10.35
C ARG A 192 -3.82 6.20 10.02
N HIS A 193 -3.00 5.83 9.04
CA HIS A 193 -2.61 4.43 8.73
C HIS A 193 -3.74 3.58 8.16
N LEU A 194 -4.72 4.21 7.48
CA LEU A 194 -5.63 3.48 6.58
C LEU A 194 -4.82 2.80 5.47
N ASP A 195 -3.74 3.46 5.08
CA ASP A 195 -2.65 2.97 4.24
C ASP A 195 -1.75 2.06 5.11
N GLY A 196 -1.68 0.75 4.98
CA GLY A 196 -2.38 -0.21 4.08
C GLY A 196 -3.32 -1.09 4.89
N LYS A 197 -3.69 -0.68 6.16
CA LYS A 197 -4.54 -1.53 7.01
C LYS A 197 -5.93 -1.73 6.42
N ALA A 198 -6.41 -0.79 5.61
CA ALA A 198 -7.66 -0.97 4.89
C ALA A 198 -7.55 -2.13 3.88
N GLY A 199 -6.41 -2.24 3.20
CA GLY A 199 -6.14 -3.40 2.32
C GLY A 199 -6.14 -4.71 3.09
N VAL A 200 -5.55 -4.73 4.29
CA VAL A 200 -5.56 -5.92 5.15
C VAL A 200 -7.00 -6.31 5.53
N ALA A 201 -7.82 -5.33 5.93
CA ALA A 201 -9.22 -5.61 6.30
C ALA A 201 -10.01 -6.19 5.12
N ILE A 202 -9.78 -5.66 3.90
CA ILE A 202 -10.40 -6.19 2.67
C ILE A 202 -9.98 -7.65 2.45
N ALA A 203 -8.67 -7.93 2.56
CA ALA A 203 -8.13 -9.28 2.34
C ALA A 203 -8.67 -10.28 3.37
N LEU A 204 -8.76 -9.88 4.64
CA LEU A 204 -9.31 -10.72 5.70
C LEU A 204 -10.82 -10.98 5.48
N ALA A 205 -11.56 -9.98 5.01
CA ALA A 205 -12.99 -10.16 4.69
C ALA A 205 -13.17 -11.15 3.53
N LEU A 206 -12.28 -11.12 2.53
CA LEU A 206 -12.28 -12.11 1.44
C LEU A 206 -11.98 -13.51 1.98
N ALA A 207 -10.94 -13.64 2.82
CA ALA A 207 -10.57 -14.92 3.40
C ALA A 207 -11.72 -15.51 4.23
N LYS A 208 -12.34 -14.67 5.06
CA LYS A 208 -13.53 -15.05 5.85
C LYS A 208 -14.64 -15.57 4.96
N ASN A 209 -15.02 -14.79 3.95
CA ASN A 209 -16.13 -15.13 3.06
C ASN A 209 -15.88 -16.45 2.34
N PHE A 210 -14.70 -16.64 1.77
CA PHE A 210 -14.40 -17.89 1.05
C PHE A 210 -14.31 -19.11 1.99
N ALA A 211 -13.78 -18.94 3.20
CA ALA A 211 -13.69 -20.01 4.17
C ALA A 211 -15.07 -20.42 4.68
N GLU A 212 -15.88 -19.47 5.12
CA GLU A 212 -17.23 -19.74 5.64
C GLU A 212 -18.14 -20.40 4.61
N ASN A 213 -18.03 -19.96 3.35
CA ASN A 213 -18.84 -20.51 2.26
C ASN A 213 -18.20 -21.72 1.58
N LYS A 214 -17.03 -22.16 2.07
CA LYS A 214 -16.29 -23.32 1.56
C LYS A 214 -16.07 -23.25 0.06
N VAL A 215 -15.73 -22.06 -0.43
CA VAL A 215 -15.51 -21.82 -1.86
C VAL A 215 -14.15 -22.38 -2.27
N VAL A 216 -14.15 -23.17 -3.33
CA VAL A 216 -12.90 -23.60 -3.98
C VAL A 216 -12.72 -22.70 -5.20
N LEU A 217 -11.64 -21.92 -5.19
CA LEU A 217 -11.36 -20.96 -6.26
C LEU A 217 -10.86 -21.68 -7.53
N PRO A 218 -10.91 -21.07 -8.71
CA PRO A 218 -10.31 -21.69 -9.90
C PRO A 218 -8.80 -21.95 -9.74
N HIS A 219 -8.12 -21.09 -8.99
CA HIS A 219 -6.68 -21.20 -8.74
C HIS A 219 -6.38 -21.03 -7.26
N ARG A 220 -5.45 -21.83 -6.74
CA ARG A 220 -4.96 -21.64 -5.38
C ARG A 220 -4.50 -20.19 -5.25
N THR A 221 -4.91 -19.56 -4.17
CA THR A 221 -4.62 -18.14 -3.95
C THR A 221 -3.86 -17.96 -2.66
N THR A 222 -2.74 -17.26 -2.73
CA THR A 222 -1.99 -16.81 -1.56
C THR A 222 -2.38 -15.39 -1.23
N ILE A 223 -2.87 -15.16 -0.01
CA ILE A 223 -2.97 -13.81 0.54
C ILE A 223 -1.67 -13.57 1.29
N MET A 224 -0.88 -12.63 0.82
CA MET A 224 0.37 -12.26 1.47
C MET A 224 0.19 -10.94 2.22
N VAL A 225 0.46 -10.96 3.52
CA VAL A 225 0.46 -9.75 4.35
C VAL A 225 1.92 -9.39 4.61
N THR A 226 2.36 -8.30 3.99
CA THR A 226 3.74 -7.85 4.10
C THR A 226 3.93 -6.93 5.31
N ILE A 227 5.19 -6.69 5.66
CA ILE A 227 5.57 -5.95 6.87
C ILE A 227 6.63 -4.88 6.62
N THR A 228 6.96 -4.61 5.34
CA THR A 228 8.00 -3.64 4.97
C THR A 228 7.67 -2.94 3.65
N GLU A 229 6.37 -2.77 3.35
CA GLU A 229 5.93 -2.05 2.15
C GLU A 229 6.40 -0.59 2.21
N GLU A 230 6.19 0.07 3.34
CA GLU A 230 6.46 1.50 3.56
C GLU A 230 7.95 1.86 3.39
N VAL A 231 8.81 0.85 3.43
CA VAL A 231 10.25 1.03 3.18
C VAL A 231 10.70 0.34 1.89
N GLY A 232 9.75 -0.05 1.04
CA GLY A 232 9.99 -0.37 -0.37
C GLY A 232 10.33 -1.81 -0.69
N HIS A 233 10.20 -2.77 0.26
CA HIS A 233 10.58 -4.16 -0.04
C HIS A 233 9.66 -5.22 0.59
N GLY A 234 8.37 -4.92 0.73
CA GLY A 234 7.41 -5.83 1.36
C GLY A 234 7.29 -7.16 0.64
N ALA A 235 6.86 -7.16 -0.62
CA ALA A 235 6.65 -8.38 -1.39
C ALA A 235 7.89 -8.84 -2.14
N SER A 236 9.08 -8.40 -1.73
CA SER A 236 10.32 -8.82 -2.38
C SER A 236 10.67 -10.28 -2.08
N HIS A 237 9.98 -10.93 -1.13
CA HIS A 237 10.20 -12.33 -0.77
C HIS A 237 8.92 -12.91 -0.17
N GLY A 238 8.82 -14.22 -0.14
CA GLY A 238 7.70 -14.92 0.51
C GLY A 238 6.58 -15.34 -0.42
N LEU A 239 6.55 -14.83 -1.66
CA LEU A 239 5.56 -15.26 -2.64
C LEU A 239 5.86 -16.70 -3.09
N PRO A 240 4.82 -17.50 -3.39
CA PRO A 240 5.05 -18.80 -4.02
C PRO A 240 5.79 -18.65 -5.35
N PRO A 241 6.56 -19.66 -5.76
CA PRO A 241 7.40 -19.52 -6.96
C PRO A 241 6.64 -19.42 -8.29
N ASP A 242 5.39 -19.85 -8.36
CA ASP A 242 4.65 -19.88 -9.62
C ASP A 242 3.35 -19.08 -9.55
N VAL A 243 3.46 -17.80 -9.16
CA VAL A 243 2.34 -16.86 -9.14
C VAL A 243 2.17 -16.28 -10.54
N ALA A 244 1.06 -16.63 -11.22
CA ALA A 244 0.78 -16.14 -12.56
C ALA A 244 0.19 -14.73 -12.57
N GLU A 245 -0.66 -14.42 -11.60
CA GLU A 245 -1.28 -13.09 -11.47
C GLU A 245 -1.15 -12.61 -10.01
N LEU A 246 -0.72 -11.37 -9.84
CA LEU A 246 -0.54 -10.72 -8.55
C LEU A 246 -1.30 -9.40 -8.54
N ILE A 247 -2.14 -9.20 -7.54
CA ILE A 247 -2.74 -7.89 -7.29
C ILE A 247 -2.29 -7.41 -5.92
N SER A 248 -1.67 -6.23 -5.90
CA SER A 248 -1.45 -5.49 -4.66
C SER A 248 -2.70 -4.66 -4.35
N VAL A 249 -3.10 -4.62 -3.10
CA VAL A 249 -4.21 -3.75 -2.66
C VAL A 249 -3.62 -2.67 -1.78
N ASP A 250 -3.82 -1.43 -2.19
CA ASP A 250 -3.13 -0.32 -1.54
C ASP A 250 -3.97 0.94 -1.72
N ASN A 251 -3.53 2.06 -1.22
CA ASN A 251 -4.29 3.30 -1.32
C ASN A 251 -4.31 3.83 -2.75
N ALA A 252 -5.40 4.49 -3.12
CA ALA A 252 -5.53 5.26 -4.35
C ALA A 252 -5.72 6.72 -3.96
N VAL A 253 -4.69 7.51 -4.20
CA VAL A 253 -4.62 8.88 -3.68
C VAL A 253 -5.70 9.76 -4.31
N CYS A 254 -6.59 10.29 -3.47
CA CYS A 254 -7.60 11.27 -3.87
C CYS A 254 -7.04 12.67 -3.64
N ALA A 255 -6.76 13.40 -4.72
CA ALA A 255 -6.15 14.71 -4.64
C ALA A 255 -6.41 15.49 -5.93
N PRO A 256 -6.30 16.81 -5.92
CA PRO A 256 -6.42 17.57 -7.18
C PRO A 256 -5.44 17.07 -8.22
N GLY A 257 -5.94 16.77 -9.42
CA GLY A 257 -5.12 16.23 -10.52
C GLY A 257 -5.08 14.71 -10.59
N GLN A 258 -5.65 14.01 -9.62
CA GLN A 258 -5.85 12.56 -9.65
C GLN A 258 -7.31 12.25 -10.03
N HIS A 259 -7.54 11.03 -10.49
CA HIS A 259 -8.88 10.58 -10.91
C HIS A 259 -9.48 9.55 -9.96
N SER A 260 -8.76 9.22 -8.89
CA SER A 260 -9.19 8.24 -7.90
C SER A 260 -10.49 8.64 -7.23
N LEU A 261 -11.32 7.64 -6.92
CA LEU A 261 -12.64 7.83 -6.29
C LEU A 261 -12.55 7.51 -4.80
N GLU A 262 -13.01 8.42 -3.97
CA GLU A 262 -13.04 8.19 -2.51
C GLU A 262 -14.16 7.22 -2.10
N ASP A 263 -15.19 7.06 -2.97
CA ASP A 263 -16.33 6.18 -2.73
C ASP A 263 -16.44 5.04 -3.76
N GLY A 264 -15.34 4.75 -4.48
CA GLY A 264 -15.28 3.66 -5.44
C GLY A 264 -13.88 3.07 -5.48
N VAL A 265 -13.66 2.08 -6.34
CA VAL A 265 -12.34 1.45 -6.48
C VAL A 265 -11.57 2.11 -7.62
N THR A 266 -10.27 2.24 -7.48
CA THR A 266 -9.39 2.73 -8.54
C THR A 266 -8.54 1.58 -9.07
N ILE A 267 -8.42 1.50 -10.38
CA ILE A 267 -7.56 0.53 -11.08
C ILE A 267 -6.45 1.34 -11.75
N PRO A 268 -5.29 1.50 -11.10
CA PRO A 268 -4.21 2.28 -11.70
C PRO A 268 -3.66 1.61 -12.94
N MET A 269 -3.34 2.41 -13.94
CA MET A 269 -2.73 1.92 -15.19
C MET A 269 -1.21 1.93 -15.09
N ALA A 270 -0.66 2.78 -14.20
CA ALA A 270 0.79 2.88 -13.95
C ALA A 270 1.03 3.52 -12.59
N ASP A 271 2.18 3.24 -12.02
CA ASP A 271 2.72 3.96 -10.87
C ASP A 271 4.14 4.46 -11.20
N MET A 272 4.91 4.94 -10.21
CA MET A 272 6.26 5.46 -10.49
C MET A 272 7.23 4.36 -10.96
N HIS A 273 6.90 3.09 -10.77
CA HIS A 273 7.69 1.96 -11.26
C HIS A 273 7.45 1.72 -12.76
N GLY A 274 6.29 2.13 -13.30
CA GLY A 274 5.94 1.95 -14.71
C GLY A 274 4.52 1.43 -14.90
N PRO A 275 4.18 1.05 -16.14
CA PRO A 275 2.84 0.51 -16.43
C PRO A 275 2.62 -0.86 -15.78
N PHE A 276 1.42 -1.05 -15.24
CA PHE A 276 0.94 -2.36 -14.82
C PHE A 276 0.61 -3.23 -16.04
N ASP A 277 0.44 -4.55 -15.81
CA ASP A 277 0.15 -5.48 -16.92
C ASP A 277 -1.08 -5.05 -17.70
N TYR A 278 -0.91 -4.91 -19.01
CA TYR A 278 -1.96 -4.42 -19.92
C TYR A 278 -3.22 -5.29 -19.84
N HIS A 279 -3.05 -6.60 -19.91
CA HIS A 279 -4.19 -7.52 -20.01
C HIS A 279 -4.94 -7.64 -18.68
N LEU A 280 -4.19 -7.74 -17.58
CA LEU A 280 -4.79 -7.88 -16.25
C LEU A 280 -5.55 -6.61 -15.86
N THR A 281 -4.97 -5.42 -16.09
CA THR A 281 -5.68 -4.17 -15.77
C THR A 281 -6.97 -4.01 -16.57
N ARG A 282 -6.95 -4.37 -17.88
CA ARG A 282 -8.18 -4.28 -18.71
C ARG A 282 -9.21 -5.32 -18.30
N LYS A 283 -8.75 -6.51 -17.85
CA LYS A 283 -9.66 -7.51 -17.28
C LYS A 283 -10.37 -6.97 -16.04
N LEU A 284 -9.61 -6.34 -15.14
CA LEU A 284 -10.21 -5.74 -13.92
C LEU A 284 -11.23 -4.65 -14.27
N CYS A 285 -10.92 -3.79 -15.25
CA CYS A 285 -11.86 -2.76 -15.69
C CYS A 285 -13.14 -3.38 -16.27
N ARG A 286 -13.02 -4.43 -17.08
CA ARG A 286 -14.20 -5.13 -17.62
C ARG A 286 -15.02 -5.77 -16.51
N LEU A 287 -14.36 -6.41 -15.54
CA LEU A 287 -15.06 -7.02 -14.41
C LEU A 287 -15.83 -5.97 -13.61
N ALA A 288 -15.21 -4.82 -13.34
CA ALA A 288 -15.89 -3.74 -12.63
C ALA A 288 -17.10 -3.24 -13.41
N GLN A 289 -16.95 -3.03 -14.72
CA GLN A 289 -18.01 -2.57 -15.60
C GLN A 289 -19.17 -3.59 -15.66
N ASP A 290 -18.83 -4.87 -15.87
CA ASP A 290 -19.82 -5.94 -16.02
C ASP A 290 -20.63 -6.18 -14.73
N ARG A 291 -20.02 -5.87 -13.59
CA ARG A 291 -20.64 -6.05 -12.26
C ARG A 291 -21.25 -4.78 -11.71
N GLY A 292 -21.12 -3.66 -12.42
CA GLY A 292 -21.66 -2.37 -11.97
C GLY A 292 -20.92 -1.81 -10.75
N ILE A 293 -19.66 -2.17 -10.57
CA ILE A 293 -18.82 -1.67 -9.45
C ILE A 293 -18.33 -0.28 -9.83
N PRO A 294 -18.54 0.74 -8.99
CA PRO A 294 -17.99 2.08 -9.27
C PRO A 294 -16.48 2.03 -9.33
N PHE A 295 -15.88 2.45 -10.45
CA PHE A 295 -14.42 2.41 -10.59
C PHE A 295 -13.90 3.58 -11.43
N ALA A 296 -12.64 3.91 -11.21
CA ALA A 296 -11.89 4.85 -12.02
C ALA A 296 -10.55 4.23 -12.45
N ARG A 297 -9.93 4.84 -13.47
CA ARG A 297 -8.53 4.57 -13.83
C ARG A 297 -7.70 5.78 -13.41
N ASP A 298 -6.46 5.51 -12.99
CA ASP A 298 -5.57 6.61 -12.60
C ASP A 298 -4.12 6.26 -12.92
N ILE A 299 -3.21 7.22 -12.72
CA ILE A 299 -1.76 7.05 -12.84
C ILE A 299 -1.12 7.79 -11.66
N PHE A 300 -0.24 7.10 -10.92
CA PHE A 300 0.45 7.67 -9.77
C PHE A 300 1.91 7.94 -10.10
N ARG A 301 2.32 9.20 -10.04
CA ARG A 301 3.67 9.61 -10.46
C ARG A 301 4.71 9.50 -9.35
N TYR A 302 4.29 9.52 -8.10
CA TYR A 302 5.17 9.63 -6.94
C TYR A 302 4.96 8.50 -5.91
N TYR A 303 4.31 7.44 -6.33
CA TYR A 303 3.84 6.36 -5.46
C TYR A 303 4.15 5.02 -6.13
N ARG A 304 4.48 4.04 -5.32
CA ARG A 304 4.66 2.64 -5.76
C ARG A 304 4.12 1.71 -4.65
N SER A 305 3.91 0.45 -5.00
CA SER A 305 3.31 -0.52 -4.09
C SER A 305 4.13 -1.81 -4.05
N ASP A 306 3.66 -2.78 -3.30
CA ASP A 306 4.27 -4.11 -3.23
C ASP A 306 4.27 -4.85 -4.58
N ALA A 307 3.39 -4.48 -5.52
CA ALA A 307 3.48 -5.03 -6.89
C ALA A 307 4.84 -4.70 -7.52
N ALA A 308 5.33 -3.46 -7.33
CA ALA A 308 6.65 -3.06 -7.81
C ALA A 308 7.76 -3.84 -7.11
N ALA A 309 7.65 -4.01 -5.78
CA ALA A 309 8.66 -4.73 -5.01
C ALA A 309 8.79 -6.18 -5.49
N ALA A 310 7.67 -6.85 -5.78
CA ALA A 310 7.67 -8.22 -6.28
C ALA A 310 8.36 -8.32 -7.64
N ILE A 311 8.02 -7.43 -8.58
CA ILE A 311 8.61 -7.44 -9.93
C ILE A 311 10.12 -7.16 -9.86
N GLU A 312 10.53 -6.17 -9.08
CA GLU A 312 11.97 -5.84 -8.91
C GLU A 312 12.75 -7.01 -8.31
N ALA A 313 12.11 -7.79 -7.44
CA ALA A 313 12.73 -8.98 -6.84
C ALA A 313 12.78 -10.18 -7.78
N GLY A 314 12.20 -10.06 -8.98
CA GLY A 314 12.29 -11.11 -10.01
C GLY A 314 11.03 -11.95 -10.17
N ALA A 315 9.90 -11.55 -9.61
CA ALA A 315 8.65 -12.32 -9.77
C ALA A 315 8.22 -12.34 -11.25
N ASN A 316 8.01 -13.53 -11.79
CA ASN A 316 7.55 -13.71 -13.17
C ASN A 316 6.02 -13.77 -13.18
N THR A 317 5.38 -12.64 -12.93
CA THR A 317 3.94 -12.55 -12.73
C THR A 317 3.35 -11.37 -13.49
N ARG A 318 2.06 -11.46 -13.84
CA ARG A 318 1.30 -10.30 -14.30
C ARG A 318 0.85 -9.52 -13.05
N ALA A 319 1.30 -8.29 -12.92
CA ALA A 319 1.03 -7.50 -11.73
C ALA A 319 0.04 -6.37 -12.01
N ALA A 320 -0.82 -6.10 -11.04
CA ALA A 320 -1.75 -4.97 -11.04
C ALA A 320 -1.91 -4.42 -9.62
N LEU A 321 -2.51 -3.25 -9.53
CA LEU A 321 -2.87 -2.60 -8.29
C LEU A 321 -4.38 -2.39 -8.27
N VAL A 322 -5.01 -2.64 -7.14
CA VAL A 322 -6.41 -2.28 -6.88
C VAL A 322 -6.37 -1.32 -5.69
N GLY A 323 -6.87 -0.11 -5.89
CA GLY A 323 -6.77 0.94 -4.89
C GLY A 323 -8.11 1.31 -4.25
N PHE A 324 -8.14 1.32 -2.91
CA PHE A 324 -9.24 1.98 -2.19
C PHE A 324 -8.93 3.48 -2.14
N GLY A 325 -9.96 4.32 -2.28
CA GLY A 325 -9.78 5.77 -2.33
C GLY A 325 -9.34 6.35 -0.98
N LEU A 326 -8.33 7.20 -0.99
CA LEU A 326 -7.74 7.72 0.24
C LEU A 326 -7.35 9.19 0.06
N ASP A 327 -7.98 10.06 0.82
CA ASP A 327 -7.59 11.47 0.90
C ASP A 327 -6.59 11.65 2.04
N GLY A 328 -5.58 12.48 1.84
CA GLY A 328 -4.60 12.84 2.85
C GLY A 328 -3.59 11.75 3.19
N SER A 329 -3.25 10.88 2.22
CA SER A 329 -2.29 9.77 2.40
C SER A 329 -1.02 10.22 3.12
N HIS A 330 -0.56 9.40 4.08
CA HIS A 330 0.61 9.64 4.95
C HIS A 330 0.44 10.84 5.90
N GLY A 331 -0.78 11.36 5.99
CA GLY A 331 -1.11 12.41 6.94
C GLY A 331 -2.25 11.99 7.84
N TRP A 332 -3.28 12.82 7.91
CA TRP A 332 -4.54 12.50 8.58
C TRP A 332 -5.51 12.07 7.49
N GLU A 333 -5.74 10.78 7.38
CA GLU A 333 -6.32 10.12 6.22
C GLU A 333 -7.83 9.94 6.33
N ARG A 334 -8.48 9.80 5.17
CA ARG A 334 -9.92 9.53 5.10
C ARG A 334 -10.23 8.64 3.90
N THR A 335 -11.08 7.62 4.12
CA THR A 335 -11.65 6.79 3.06
C THR A 335 -13.15 6.62 3.32
N HIS A 336 -13.91 6.24 2.30
CA HIS A 336 -15.32 5.89 2.47
C HIS A 336 -15.49 4.38 2.46
N ILE A 337 -16.41 3.86 3.28
CA ILE A 337 -16.64 2.41 3.35
C ILE A 337 -17.12 1.85 2.01
N ASP A 338 -17.78 2.65 1.16
CA ASP A 338 -18.17 2.21 -0.20
C ASP A 338 -16.94 1.92 -1.06
N SER A 339 -15.82 2.63 -0.86
CA SER A 339 -14.57 2.34 -1.57
C SER A 339 -14.00 0.99 -1.16
N LEU A 340 -14.03 0.69 0.13
CA LEU A 340 -13.56 -0.61 0.64
C LEU A 340 -14.43 -1.74 0.11
N GLU A 341 -15.76 -1.53 0.09
CA GLU A 341 -16.70 -2.50 -0.47
C GLU A 341 -16.49 -2.67 -1.97
N ALA A 342 -16.28 -1.58 -2.72
CA ALA A 342 -16.03 -1.65 -4.17
C ALA A 342 -14.74 -2.45 -4.47
N ALA A 343 -13.68 -2.22 -3.69
CA ALA A 343 -12.43 -2.97 -3.82
C ALA A 343 -12.65 -4.46 -3.48
N TYR A 344 -13.34 -4.74 -2.38
CA TYR A 344 -13.70 -6.11 -2.00
C TYR A 344 -14.48 -6.80 -3.13
N ASN A 345 -15.53 -6.16 -3.66
CA ASN A 345 -16.39 -6.75 -4.70
C ASN A 345 -15.60 -7.04 -5.97
N LEU A 346 -14.68 -6.15 -6.37
CA LEU A 346 -13.83 -6.37 -7.54
C LEU A 346 -12.88 -7.54 -7.34
N LEU A 347 -12.23 -7.60 -6.18
CA LEU A 347 -11.29 -8.67 -5.86
C LEU A 347 -12.02 -10.01 -5.71
N HIS A 348 -13.18 -10.01 -5.07
CA HIS A 348 -14.03 -11.21 -4.94
C HIS A 348 -14.40 -11.76 -6.32
N ALA A 349 -14.77 -10.87 -7.25
CA ALA A 349 -15.09 -11.27 -8.62
C ALA A 349 -13.86 -11.79 -9.34
N TRP A 350 -12.71 -11.09 -9.24
CA TRP A 350 -11.47 -11.49 -9.90
C TRP A 350 -11.01 -12.88 -9.44
N LEU A 351 -11.02 -13.14 -8.15
CA LEU A 351 -10.56 -14.41 -7.60
C LEU A 351 -11.36 -15.60 -8.11
N GLN A 352 -12.62 -15.38 -8.51
CA GLN A 352 -13.48 -16.43 -9.05
C GLN A 352 -13.41 -16.57 -10.58
N THR A 353 -12.56 -15.82 -11.26
CA THR A 353 -12.35 -15.97 -12.71
C THR A 353 -11.17 -16.88 -13.00
N PRO A 354 -11.07 -17.46 -14.20
CA PRO A 354 -9.82 -18.12 -14.62
C PRO A 354 -8.72 -17.07 -14.83
N LEU A 355 -7.47 -17.52 -14.99
CA LEU A 355 -6.35 -16.63 -15.35
C LEU A 355 -6.69 -15.85 -16.62
N THR A 356 -6.07 -14.70 -16.78
CA THR A 356 -6.27 -13.81 -17.94
C THR A 356 -6.01 -14.57 -19.25
N PHE A 357 -5.00 -15.43 -19.27
CA PHE A 357 -4.70 -16.33 -20.38
C PHE A 357 -4.49 -17.73 -19.82
N ALA A 358 -5.60 -18.43 -19.50
CA ALA A 358 -5.56 -19.67 -18.73
C ALA A 358 -4.60 -20.72 -19.32
N LYS A 359 -4.48 -20.79 -20.65
CA LYS A 359 -3.59 -21.74 -21.32
C LYS A 359 -2.12 -21.34 -21.24
N TRP A 360 -1.81 -20.06 -21.33
CA TRP A 360 -0.44 -19.54 -21.51
C TRP A 360 0.17 -19.02 -20.21
N ASP A 361 -0.66 -18.56 -19.29
CA ASP A 361 -0.17 -18.11 -17.99
C ASP A 361 0.09 -19.28 -17.04
N ALA A 362 -0.41 -20.47 -17.39
CA ALA A 362 -0.17 -21.68 -16.57
C ALA A 362 1.32 -22.03 -16.48
N LYS A 363 2.09 -21.69 -17.48
CA LYS A 363 3.56 -21.77 -17.42
C LYS A 363 4.16 -20.92 -18.55
N PRO A 364 5.37 -20.41 -18.37
CA PRO A 364 6.05 -19.68 -19.44
C PRO A 364 6.21 -20.53 -20.69
N THR A 365 6.09 -19.91 -21.86
CA THR A 365 6.22 -20.58 -23.15
C THR A 365 7.47 -20.13 -23.87
N GLY A 366 8.11 -21.05 -24.59
CA GLY A 366 9.23 -20.74 -25.47
C GLY A 366 8.83 -20.38 -26.90
N SER A 367 7.55 -20.12 -27.17
CA SER A 367 7.03 -19.89 -28.51
C SER A 367 6.16 -18.65 -28.55
N LEU A 368 6.29 -17.86 -29.61
CA LEU A 368 5.41 -16.73 -29.90
C LEU A 368 4.07 -17.17 -30.49
N ARG A 369 3.94 -18.42 -30.87
CA ARG A 369 2.70 -18.94 -31.39
C ARG A 369 1.66 -18.95 -30.30
N ASP A 370 0.58 -18.23 -30.52
CA ASP A 370 -0.51 -18.06 -29.54
C ASP A 370 -0.08 -17.34 -28.24
N PHE A 371 1.10 -16.73 -28.22
CA PHE A 371 1.51 -15.90 -27.07
C PHE A 371 0.47 -14.79 -26.84
N PRO A 372 0.22 -14.38 -25.58
CA PRO A 372 -0.83 -13.40 -25.28
C PRO A 372 -0.79 -12.12 -26.10
N SER A 373 0.40 -11.65 -26.50
CA SER A 373 0.51 -10.43 -27.31
C SER A 373 -0.19 -10.58 -28.66
N SER A 374 -0.29 -11.78 -29.21
CA SER A 374 -0.99 -12.04 -30.47
C SER A 374 -2.51 -11.97 -30.32
N LYS A 375 -3.01 -11.98 -29.09
CA LYS A 375 -4.44 -11.90 -28.79
C LYS A 375 -4.91 -10.48 -28.52
N GLN A 376 -4.00 -9.52 -28.50
CA GLN A 376 -4.40 -8.12 -28.39
C GLN A 376 -5.18 -7.74 -29.65
N PRO A 377 -6.22 -6.91 -29.56
CA PRO A 377 -6.88 -6.39 -30.75
C PRO A 377 -5.86 -5.78 -31.69
N ALA A 378 -5.83 -6.20 -32.95
CA ALA A 378 -4.92 -5.63 -33.94
C ALA A 378 -5.22 -4.13 -34.04
N PRO A 379 -4.21 -3.29 -33.99
CA PRO A 379 -4.44 -1.89 -34.34
C PRO A 379 -4.93 -1.83 -35.76
N UNK A 380 -5.65 -1.07 -35.91
CA UNK A 380 -6.30 -0.94 -37.11
C UNK A 380 -5.48 -0.81 -38.27
N UNK A 381 -4.72 -0.32 -38.07
CA UNK A 381 -3.83 -0.25 -39.03
C UNK A 381 -3.06 -1.45 -39.02
N ARG A 382 -3.08 -1.95 -40.04
CA ARG A 382 -2.05 -2.90 -40.31
C ARG A 382 -0.71 -2.17 -40.28
N TRP A 383 0.17 -2.61 -39.44
CA TRP A 383 1.54 -2.15 -39.55
C TRP A 383 2.06 -2.62 -40.92
N VAL A 384 2.16 -1.67 -41.81
CA VAL A 384 2.79 -1.88 -43.12
C VAL A 384 4.23 -1.44 -42.94
N PRO A 385 5.22 -2.34 -43.09
CA PRO A 385 6.59 -1.87 -43.06
C PRO A 385 6.75 -0.76 -44.13
N LEU A 386 7.26 0.38 -43.71
CA LEU A 386 7.58 1.43 -44.66
C LEU A 386 8.56 0.83 -45.66
N SER A 387 8.23 0.90 -46.95
CA SER A 387 9.18 0.51 -48.00
C SER A 387 10.36 1.48 -47.94
N ARG A 388 11.54 0.97 -48.28
CA ARG A 388 12.76 1.79 -48.24
C ARG A 388 12.68 3.05 -49.12
N GLY A 389 11.64 3.16 -49.98
CA GLY A 389 11.45 4.32 -50.86
C GLY A 389 10.61 5.47 -50.28
N ASP A 390 10.01 5.22 -49.07
CA ASP A 390 9.11 6.21 -48.47
C ASP A 390 9.82 7.14 -47.47
N TYR A 391 11.15 7.01 -47.35
CA TYR A 391 11.95 7.87 -46.51
C TYR A 391 12.55 8.98 -47.38
N GLU A 392 11.79 10.03 -47.61
CA GLU A 392 12.42 11.28 -48.09
C GLU A 392 13.23 11.84 -46.92
N SER A 393 14.56 11.82 -47.09
CA SER A 393 15.42 12.51 -46.13
C SER A 393 14.97 13.97 -46.02
N PRO A 394 14.77 14.51 -44.85
CA PRO A 394 14.60 15.96 -44.71
C PRO A 394 15.86 16.60 -45.30
N GLY A 395 15.69 17.50 -46.25
CA GLY A 395 16.82 18.18 -46.87
C GLY A 395 17.72 18.83 -45.85
N ASP A 396 18.99 18.88 -46.16
CA ASP A 396 20.07 19.45 -45.36
C ASP A 396 19.72 20.83 -44.79
N ALA A 397 19.14 20.84 -43.62
CA ALA A 397 19.05 22.03 -42.77
C ALA A 397 20.23 21.96 -41.79
N SER A 398 21.20 22.79 -41.96
CA SER A 398 22.39 22.89 -41.12
C SER A 398 21.98 22.97 -39.62
N PRO A 399 22.60 22.17 -38.74
CA PRO A 399 22.23 22.19 -37.34
C PRO A 399 22.84 23.38 -36.62
N GLY A 400 22.01 24.35 -36.33
CA GLY A 400 22.34 25.37 -35.35
C GLY A 400 21.51 25.11 -34.08
N THR A 401 21.92 24.20 -33.27
CA THR A 401 21.31 24.07 -31.96
C THR A 401 22.40 23.83 -30.90
N HIS A 402 22.65 24.88 -30.15
CA HIS A 402 23.41 24.80 -28.93
C HIS A 402 22.53 24.17 -27.82
N TRP A 403 22.90 23.00 -27.36
CA TRP A 403 22.43 22.49 -26.09
C TRP A 403 23.20 23.20 -24.96
N PRO A 404 22.55 23.77 -23.99
CA PRO A 404 23.31 24.32 -22.85
C PRO A 404 23.99 23.17 -22.05
N PRO A 405 25.21 23.41 -21.57
CA PRO A 405 25.91 22.36 -20.82
C PRO A 405 25.23 22.09 -19.51
N SER A 406 25.14 20.80 -19.15
CA SER A 406 24.63 20.33 -17.86
C SER A 406 25.52 20.88 -16.74
N GLN A 407 24.93 21.60 -15.80
CA GLN A 407 25.63 22.00 -14.59
C GLN A 407 25.72 20.80 -13.64
N GLY A 408 26.93 20.35 -13.40
CA GLY A 408 27.18 19.35 -12.39
C GLY A 408 26.97 19.91 -10.97
N PRO A 409 26.82 19.06 -9.97
CA PRO A 409 26.56 19.53 -8.61
C PRO A 409 27.78 20.29 -8.06
N GLN A 410 27.53 21.48 -7.55
CA GLN A 410 28.54 22.21 -6.80
C GLN A 410 28.57 21.67 -5.38
N SER A 411 29.76 21.40 -4.89
CA SER A 411 30.09 20.89 -3.57
C SER A 411 29.58 21.80 -2.42
#